data_3940ad6a2dab57134f1e1f0d2204664d
#
_entry.id   3940ad6a2dab57134f1e1f0d2204664d
#
_cell.length_a   1.000
_cell.length_b   1.000
_cell.length_c   1.000
_cell.angle_alpha   90.00
_cell.angle_beta   90.00
_cell.angle_gamma   90.00
#
_symmetry.space_group_name_H-M   'P 1'
#
loop_
_entity.id
_entity.type
_entity.pdbx_description
1 polymer ?
#
loop_
_entity_poly.entity_id
_entity_poly.type
_entity_poly.pdbx_seq_one_letter_code
_entity_poly.pdbx_strand_id
1 'polypeptide(L)'
;MNQIRTSALIGLGALGILFGRKMPGVQVIADEARIARYAAQPVVCNGEECRFSYVTPAQGKPVDLLLVAVKATVLDQAIADMKNFVGPDTVILSVLNGITSEEHIETAYPGRTLWSVAIGMDATRSGRTLVFNQAGKIQFGERDGALTGRVQAVADYLDACGIANEPCSDILYKQWNKLMVNDGLNQAAAAFDLTYGGPCRSADAQAKMHEAMQEVIRLANLCLLYTSPSPRDS
;
A
#
# COMPACT_ATOMS: atom_id res chain seq x y z
N MET A 1 -9.06 19.30 -4.51
CA MET A 1 -9.81 18.17 -5.09
C MET A 1 -11.11 18.05 -4.32
N ASN A 2 -12.27 18.06 -4.96
CA ASN A 2 -13.53 18.11 -4.23
C ASN A 2 -14.22 16.73 -4.03
N GLN A 3 -13.94 15.75 -4.88
CA GLN A 3 -14.53 14.40 -4.76
C GLN A 3 -13.81 13.42 -5.71
N ILE A 4 -13.55 12.20 -5.27
CA ILE A 4 -13.04 11.09 -6.10
C ILE A 4 -14.23 10.40 -6.75
N ARG A 5 -14.23 10.32 -8.08
CA ARG A 5 -15.28 9.67 -8.90
C ARG A 5 -14.75 8.52 -9.73
N THR A 6 -13.48 8.58 -10.10
CA THR A 6 -12.81 7.60 -10.95
C THR A 6 -11.61 7.02 -10.23
N SER A 7 -11.41 5.72 -10.36
CA SER A 7 -10.27 5.05 -9.75
C SER A 7 -9.65 4.00 -10.65
N ALA A 8 -8.34 3.83 -10.49
CA ALA A 8 -7.59 2.73 -11.09
C ALA A 8 -6.77 1.99 -10.03
N LEU A 9 -6.43 0.76 -10.35
CA LEU A 9 -5.63 -0.14 -9.52
C LEU A 9 -4.56 -0.79 -10.40
N ILE A 10 -3.31 -0.74 -9.97
CA ILE A 10 -2.26 -1.54 -10.57
C ILE A 10 -1.75 -2.60 -9.60
N GLY A 11 -1.85 -3.87 -10.04
CA GLY A 11 -1.46 -5.03 -9.24
C GLY A 11 -2.62 -5.74 -8.54
N LEU A 12 -3.01 -6.91 -9.04
CA LEU A 12 -3.95 -7.81 -8.37
C LEU A 12 -3.22 -8.84 -7.50
N GLY A 13 -2.37 -8.35 -6.58
CA GLY A 13 -1.85 -9.10 -5.45
C GLY A 13 -2.88 -9.28 -4.34
N ALA A 14 -2.46 -9.74 -3.15
CA ALA A 14 -3.38 -9.91 -2.03
C ALA A 14 -4.10 -8.59 -1.68
N LEU A 15 -3.36 -7.49 -1.51
CA LEU A 15 -3.94 -6.19 -1.15
C LEU A 15 -4.73 -5.55 -2.30
N GLY A 16 -4.29 -5.72 -3.55
CA GLY A 16 -5.03 -5.23 -4.70
C GLY A 16 -6.41 -5.88 -4.85
N ILE A 17 -6.51 -7.18 -4.61
CA ILE A 17 -7.80 -7.88 -4.59
C ILE A 17 -8.62 -7.44 -3.38
N LEU A 18 -7.99 -7.42 -2.19
CA LEU A 18 -8.64 -7.10 -0.92
C LEU A 18 -9.34 -5.73 -0.95
N PHE A 19 -8.66 -4.70 -1.43
CA PHE A 19 -9.20 -3.35 -1.50
C PHE A 19 -9.96 -3.09 -2.80
N GLY A 20 -9.38 -3.49 -3.95
CA GLY A 20 -9.95 -3.20 -5.27
C GLY A 20 -11.37 -3.76 -5.46
N ARG A 21 -11.69 -4.95 -4.89
CA ARG A 21 -13.04 -5.53 -4.98
C ARG A 21 -14.13 -4.65 -4.35
N LYS A 22 -13.76 -3.74 -3.46
CA LYS A 22 -14.66 -2.80 -2.80
C LYS A 22 -14.78 -1.46 -3.53
N MET A 23 -13.92 -1.16 -4.49
CA MET A 23 -13.87 0.10 -5.23
C MET A 23 -14.80 0.04 -6.45
N PRO A 24 -15.95 0.76 -6.45
CA PRO A 24 -16.91 0.68 -7.55
C PRO A 24 -16.30 1.16 -8.86
N GLY A 25 -16.43 0.34 -9.94
CA GLY A 25 -15.95 0.71 -11.26
C GLY A 25 -14.44 0.88 -11.41
N VAL A 26 -13.65 0.37 -10.45
CA VAL A 26 -12.19 0.45 -10.51
C VAL A 26 -11.64 -0.18 -11.79
N GLN A 27 -10.75 0.53 -12.47
CA GLN A 27 -10.05 0.05 -13.67
C GLN A 27 -8.75 -0.64 -13.25
N VAL A 28 -8.66 -1.94 -13.47
CA VAL A 28 -7.44 -2.70 -13.18
C VAL A 28 -6.49 -2.63 -14.36
N ILE A 29 -5.35 -1.99 -14.15
CA ILE A 29 -4.31 -1.83 -15.16
C ILE A 29 -3.52 -3.14 -15.28
N ALA A 30 -3.54 -3.75 -16.46
CA ALA A 30 -2.80 -4.96 -16.76
C ALA A 30 -2.44 -5.08 -18.24
N ASP A 31 -1.39 -5.82 -18.57
CA ASP A 31 -1.07 -6.19 -19.95
C ASP A 31 -2.12 -7.17 -20.52
N GLU A 32 -2.16 -7.28 -21.84
CA GLU A 32 -3.12 -8.14 -22.54
C GLU A 32 -3.05 -9.61 -22.11
N ALA A 33 -1.86 -10.14 -21.83
CA ALA A 33 -1.68 -11.51 -21.39
C ALA A 33 -2.28 -11.75 -20.00
N ARG A 34 -2.11 -10.79 -19.09
CA ARG A 34 -2.75 -10.83 -17.76
C ARG A 34 -4.26 -10.68 -17.86
N ILE A 35 -4.75 -9.78 -18.71
CA ILE A 35 -6.20 -9.60 -18.96
C ILE A 35 -6.81 -10.89 -19.47
N ALA A 36 -6.22 -11.53 -20.49
CA ALA A 36 -6.69 -12.81 -21.02
C ALA A 36 -6.73 -13.92 -19.94
N ARG A 37 -5.69 -13.97 -19.08
CA ARG A 37 -5.64 -14.92 -17.97
C ARG A 37 -6.74 -14.67 -16.93
N TYR A 38 -7.00 -13.42 -16.57
CA TYR A 38 -8.05 -13.07 -15.61
C TYR A 38 -9.44 -13.30 -16.18
N ALA A 39 -9.64 -13.10 -17.49
CA ALA A 39 -10.89 -13.42 -18.17
C ALA A 39 -11.16 -14.94 -18.18
N ALA A 40 -10.12 -15.75 -18.42
CA ALA A 40 -10.24 -17.21 -18.42
C ALA A 40 -10.39 -17.80 -17.00
N GLN A 41 -9.77 -17.18 -16.01
CA GLN A 41 -9.75 -17.63 -14.62
C GLN A 41 -9.94 -16.44 -13.68
N PRO A 42 -11.20 -16.06 -13.38
CA PRO A 42 -11.49 -14.95 -12.49
C PRO A 42 -10.88 -15.11 -11.09
N VAL A 43 -10.56 -13.98 -10.49
CA VAL A 43 -10.05 -13.93 -9.12
C VAL A 43 -11.18 -14.21 -8.14
N VAL A 44 -10.91 -15.00 -7.11
CA VAL A 44 -11.88 -15.37 -6.07
C VAL A 44 -11.41 -14.82 -4.72
N CYS A 45 -12.32 -14.24 -3.94
CA CYS A 45 -12.05 -13.71 -2.62
C CYS A 45 -13.06 -14.25 -1.61
N ASN A 46 -12.60 -14.98 -0.60
CA ASN A 46 -13.45 -15.65 0.40
C ASN A 46 -14.58 -16.48 -0.23
N GLY A 47 -14.30 -17.17 -1.34
CA GLY A 47 -15.26 -18.01 -2.06
C GLY A 47 -16.11 -17.26 -3.09
N GLU A 48 -16.07 -15.96 -3.16
CA GLU A 48 -16.82 -15.13 -4.09
C GLU A 48 -15.96 -14.68 -5.28
N GLU A 49 -16.50 -14.75 -6.51
CA GLU A 49 -15.82 -14.24 -7.70
C GLU A 49 -15.76 -12.71 -7.69
N CYS A 50 -14.55 -12.18 -7.86
CA CYS A 50 -14.33 -10.74 -7.97
C CYS A 50 -14.42 -10.31 -9.43
N ARG A 51 -15.31 -9.37 -9.72
CA ARG A 51 -15.49 -8.79 -11.06
C ARG A 51 -14.74 -7.47 -11.14
N PHE A 52 -13.75 -7.39 -12.04
CA PHE A 52 -12.99 -6.20 -12.30
C PHE A 52 -13.13 -5.73 -13.75
N SER A 53 -13.06 -4.44 -13.97
CA SER A 53 -12.89 -3.86 -15.31
C SER A 53 -11.38 -3.79 -15.60
N TYR A 54 -10.94 -4.48 -16.63
CA TYR A 54 -9.52 -4.51 -17.02
C TYR A 54 -9.24 -3.52 -18.15
N VAL A 55 -8.07 -2.90 -18.10
CA VAL A 55 -7.65 -1.91 -19.08
C VAL A 55 -6.14 -2.01 -19.29
N THR A 56 -5.68 -1.88 -20.56
CA THR A 56 -4.25 -1.86 -20.85
C THR A 56 -3.64 -0.48 -20.54
N PRO A 57 -2.33 -0.39 -20.28
CA PRO A 57 -1.65 0.88 -20.10
C PRO A 57 -1.89 1.90 -21.23
N ALA A 58 -2.00 1.44 -22.48
CA ALA A 58 -2.23 2.29 -23.63
C ALA A 58 -3.64 2.90 -23.69
N GLN A 59 -4.63 2.24 -23.10
CA GLN A 59 -6.03 2.69 -23.07
C GLN A 59 -6.35 3.64 -21.90
N GLY A 60 -5.36 3.89 -21.04
CA GLY A 60 -5.52 4.70 -19.84
C GLY A 60 -6.01 6.12 -20.11
N LYS A 61 -6.80 6.63 -19.17
CA LYS A 61 -7.18 8.04 -19.04
C LYS A 61 -6.97 8.47 -17.60
N PRO A 62 -6.66 9.76 -17.35
CA PRO A 62 -6.49 10.25 -16.01
C PRO A 62 -7.66 9.90 -15.08
N VAL A 63 -7.34 9.42 -13.90
CA VAL A 63 -8.30 9.09 -12.83
C VAL A 63 -8.05 9.96 -11.61
N ASP A 64 -9.04 10.05 -10.72
CA ASP A 64 -8.91 10.83 -9.49
C ASP A 64 -8.04 10.11 -8.45
N LEU A 65 -8.17 8.78 -8.32
CA LEU A 65 -7.41 7.96 -7.39
C LEU A 65 -6.77 6.76 -8.08
N LEU A 66 -5.47 6.56 -7.87
CA LEU A 66 -4.73 5.40 -8.34
C LEU A 66 -4.15 4.63 -7.15
N LEU A 67 -4.55 3.36 -6.99
CA LEU A 67 -4.03 2.47 -5.97
C LEU A 67 -2.92 1.60 -6.54
N VAL A 68 -1.73 1.63 -5.93
CA VAL A 68 -0.57 0.81 -6.32
C VAL A 68 -0.43 -0.35 -5.33
N ALA A 69 -0.58 -1.59 -5.82
CA ALA A 69 -0.58 -2.81 -5.01
C ALA A 69 0.28 -3.92 -5.64
N VAL A 70 1.41 -3.54 -6.19
CA VAL A 70 2.39 -4.44 -6.81
C VAL A 70 3.43 -4.92 -5.78
N LYS A 71 4.39 -5.73 -6.20
CA LYS A 71 5.61 -6.00 -5.42
C LYS A 71 6.69 -4.98 -5.79
N ALA A 72 7.60 -4.67 -4.85
CA ALA A 72 8.68 -3.72 -5.07
C ALA A 72 9.53 -4.05 -6.31
N THR A 73 9.74 -5.33 -6.61
CA THR A 73 10.52 -5.81 -7.77
C THR A 73 9.94 -5.45 -9.13
N VAL A 74 8.69 -5.00 -9.20
CA VAL A 74 8.02 -4.58 -10.45
C VAL A 74 7.44 -3.17 -10.35
N LEU A 75 7.87 -2.39 -9.34
CA LEU A 75 7.35 -1.04 -9.10
C LEU A 75 7.69 -0.10 -10.26
N ASP A 76 8.91 -0.13 -10.79
CA ASP A 76 9.34 0.75 -11.89
C ASP A 76 8.50 0.49 -13.16
N GLN A 77 8.22 -0.78 -13.47
CA GLN A 77 7.31 -1.12 -14.56
C GLN A 77 5.90 -0.62 -14.30
N ALA A 78 5.40 -0.77 -13.06
CA ALA A 78 4.07 -0.27 -12.69
C ALA A 78 3.98 1.26 -12.82
N ILE A 79 5.04 1.98 -12.42
CA ILE A 79 5.15 3.44 -12.61
C ILE A 79 5.07 3.80 -14.11
N ALA A 80 5.75 3.07 -14.98
CA ALA A 80 5.66 3.29 -16.42
C ALA A 80 4.25 2.98 -16.99
N ASP A 81 3.64 1.87 -16.55
CA ASP A 81 2.33 1.41 -17.01
C ASP A 81 1.18 2.33 -16.59
N MET A 82 1.30 3.03 -15.47
CA MET A 82 0.23 3.93 -14.99
C MET A 82 0.29 5.35 -15.58
N LYS A 83 1.24 5.65 -16.45
CA LYS A 83 1.48 7.00 -16.99
C LYS A 83 0.21 7.68 -17.53
N ASN A 84 -0.60 6.97 -18.31
CA ASN A 84 -1.79 7.53 -18.92
C ASN A 84 -2.96 7.71 -17.94
N PHE A 85 -2.86 7.15 -16.73
CA PHE A 85 -3.87 7.26 -15.68
C PHE A 85 -3.58 8.42 -14.71
N VAL A 86 -2.39 9.00 -14.80
CA VAL A 86 -1.98 10.10 -13.91
C VAL A 86 -2.20 11.43 -14.62
N GLY A 87 -3.05 12.25 -14.06
CA GLY A 87 -3.34 13.62 -14.47
C GLY A 87 -2.95 14.65 -13.42
N PRO A 88 -3.27 15.92 -13.67
CA PRO A 88 -2.89 17.02 -12.77
C PRO A 88 -3.53 16.94 -11.37
N ASP A 89 -4.64 16.24 -11.23
CA ASP A 89 -5.37 16.12 -9.97
C ASP A 89 -5.39 14.69 -9.42
N THR A 90 -4.71 13.74 -10.08
CA THR A 90 -4.67 12.35 -9.63
C THR A 90 -3.96 12.24 -8.28
N VAL A 91 -4.56 11.55 -7.33
CA VAL A 91 -3.91 11.11 -6.08
C VAL A 91 -3.45 9.67 -6.23
N ILE A 92 -2.23 9.38 -5.79
CA ILE A 92 -1.65 8.04 -5.84
C ILE A 92 -1.43 7.55 -4.40
N LEU A 93 -1.98 6.37 -4.10
CA LEU A 93 -1.73 5.63 -2.85
C LEU A 93 -0.96 4.36 -3.15
N SER A 94 0.14 4.12 -2.43
CA SER A 94 0.87 2.86 -2.46
C SER A 94 0.55 2.03 -1.22
N VAL A 95 0.12 0.79 -1.41
CA VAL A 95 -0.09 -0.15 -0.29
C VAL A 95 1.01 -1.22 -0.24
N LEU A 96 2.16 -0.94 -0.82
CA LEU A 96 3.32 -1.82 -0.74
C LEU A 96 3.85 -1.91 0.70
N ASN A 97 4.52 -3.00 1.00
CA ASN A 97 5.35 -3.07 2.20
C ASN A 97 6.67 -2.33 1.97
N GLY A 98 7.24 -1.80 3.04
CA GLY A 98 8.44 -0.97 2.99
C GLY A 98 8.10 0.52 3.14
N ILE A 99 9.06 1.37 2.83
CA ILE A 99 8.99 2.84 3.04
C ILE A 99 9.51 3.63 1.84
N THR A 100 9.80 2.98 0.71
CA THR A 100 10.47 3.62 -0.43
C THR A 100 9.56 3.79 -1.64
N SER A 101 8.43 3.08 -1.71
CA SER A 101 7.56 3.10 -2.89
C SER A 101 7.02 4.48 -3.21
N GLU A 102 6.68 5.25 -2.19
CA GLU A 102 6.15 6.60 -2.33
C GLU A 102 7.20 7.58 -2.90
N GLU A 103 8.46 7.44 -2.49
CA GLU A 103 9.55 8.28 -3.02
C GLU A 103 9.83 7.98 -4.51
N HIS A 104 9.77 6.70 -4.92
CA HIS A 104 9.87 6.32 -6.34
C HIS A 104 8.71 6.89 -7.15
N ILE A 105 7.48 6.78 -6.65
CA ILE A 105 6.28 7.32 -7.31
C ILE A 105 6.34 8.85 -7.36
N GLU A 106 6.72 9.50 -6.27
CA GLU A 106 6.83 10.97 -6.17
C GLU A 106 7.89 11.52 -7.13
N THR A 107 8.99 10.80 -7.31
CA THR A 107 10.04 11.15 -8.30
C THR A 107 9.49 11.15 -9.73
N ALA A 108 8.64 10.17 -10.06
CA ALA A 108 8.04 10.06 -11.39
C ALA A 108 6.83 10.99 -11.59
N TYR A 109 6.07 11.24 -10.54
CA TYR A 109 4.83 12.03 -10.54
C TYR A 109 4.80 13.02 -9.38
N PRO A 110 5.58 14.11 -9.45
CA PRO A 110 5.73 15.06 -8.35
C PRO A 110 4.40 15.67 -7.90
N GLY A 111 4.18 15.69 -6.58
CA GLY A 111 2.98 16.25 -5.95
C GLY A 111 1.72 15.39 -6.08
N ARG A 112 1.83 14.12 -6.50
CA ARG A 112 0.67 13.23 -6.69
C ARG A 112 0.51 12.20 -5.58
N THR A 113 1.56 11.93 -4.84
CA THR A 113 1.58 10.86 -3.84
C THR A 113 1.04 11.33 -2.49
N LEU A 114 0.17 10.54 -1.88
CA LEU A 114 -0.02 10.52 -0.44
C LEU A 114 0.77 9.35 0.13
N TRP A 115 1.51 9.58 1.21
CA TRP A 115 2.20 8.52 1.94
C TRP A 115 1.17 7.62 2.60
N SER A 116 1.37 6.31 2.55
CA SER A 116 0.37 5.37 3.05
C SER A 116 0.99 4.08 3.58
N VAL A 117 0.25 3.41 4.43
CA VAL A 117 0.60 2.11 4.99
C VAL A 117 -0.66 1.30 5.26
N ALA A 118 -0.69 0.06 4.77
CA ALA A 118 -1.79 -0.86 5.05
C ALA A 118 -1.43 -1.75 6.25
N ILE A 119 -2.31 -1.85 7.24
CA ILE A 119 -2.06 -2.59 8.49
C ILE A 119 -3.23 -3.48 8.90
N GLY A 120 -2.96 -4.49 9.74
CA GLY A 120 -3.99 -5.31 10.39
C GLY A 120 -4.71 -6.30 9.49
N MET A 121 -4.18 -6.60 8.29
CA MET A 121 -4.74 -7.63 7.42
C MET A 121 -4.05 -8.99 7.63
N ASP A 122 -4.82 -10.06 7.49
CA ASP A 122 -4.36 -11.45 7.49
C ASP A 122 -4.52 -12.13 6.12
N ALA A 123 -4.51 -11.37 5.06
CA ALA A 123 -4.84 -11.81 3.70
C ALA A 123 -3.76 -12.76 3.12
N THR A 124 -4.18 -13.97 2.79
CA THR A 124 -3.35 -14.99 2.15
C THR A 124 -3.84 -15.29 0.74
N ARG A 125 -2.94 -15.20 -0.23
CA ARG A 125 -3.24 -15.51 -1.63
C ARG A 125 -2.56 -16.80 -2.08
N SER A 126 -3.34 -17.71 -2.65
CA SER A 126 -2.87 -18.91 -3.34
C SER A 126 -3.45 -18.95 -4.75
N GLY A 127 -2.60 -18.86 -5.75
CA GLY A 127 -3.02 -18.77 -7.15
C GLY A 127 -3.97 -17.61 -7.41
N ARG A 128 -5.23 -17.92 -7.80
CA ARG A 128 -6.30 -16.93 -8.04
C ARG A 128 -7.16 -16.62 -6.81
N THR A 129 -7.01 -17.38 -5.73
CA THR A 129 -7.87 -17.29 -4.55
C THR A 129 -7.18 -16.46 -3.46
N LEU A 130 -7.92 -15.51 -2.92
CA LEU A 130 -7.59 -14.75 -1.72
C LEU A 130 -8.51 -15.20 -0.58
N VAL A 131 -7.92 -15.46 0.58
CA VAL A 131 -8.65 -15.72 1.82
C VAL A 131 -8.16 -14.73 2.87
N PHE A 132 -9.08 -14.17 3.64
CA PHE A 132 -8.79 -13.30 4.76
C PHE A 132 -9.91 -13.36 5.80
N ASN A 133 -9.59 -13.15 7.07
CA ASN A 133 -10.55 -12.92 8.16
C ASN A 133 -10.59 -11.45 8.56
N GLN A 134 -9.40 -10.78 8.50
CA GLN A 134 -9.27 -9.35 8.79
C GLN A 134 -8.81 -8.60 7.55
N ALA A 135 -9.61 -7.62 7.13
CA ALA A 135 -9.31 -6.78 5.98
C ALA A 135 -8.29 -5.67 6.31
N GLY A 136 -8.06 -5.39 7.59
CA GLY A 136 -7.20 -4.31 8.03
C GLY A 136 -7.71 -2.93 7.62
N LYS A 137 -6.81 -1.94 7.64
CA LYS A 137 -7.09 -0.55 7.21
C LYS A 137 -5.91 0.06 6.47
N ILE A 138 -6.18 1.15 5.76
CA ILE A 138 -5.16 2.00 5.12
C ILE A 138 -4.99 3.26 5.95
N GLN A 139 -3.79 3.52 6.47
CA GLN A 139 -3.40 4.78 7.08
C GLN A 139 -2.67 5.60 6.00
N PHE A 140 -2.95 6.89 5.89
CA PHE A 140 -2.36 7.74 4.87
C PHE A 140 -2.38 9.21 5.25
N GLY A 141 -1.52 10.00 4.59
CA GLY A 141 -1.44 11.44 4.84
C GLY A 141 -0.44 12.12 3.92
N GLU A 142 -0.35 13.42 4.06
CA GLU A 142 0.72 14.21 3.44
C GLU A 142 2.05 13.90 4.12
N ARG A 143 3.14 14.03 3.37
CA ARG A 143 4.49 13.81 3.91
C ARG A 143 4.82 14.72 5.10
N ASP A 144 4.35 15.96 5.04
CA ASP A 144 4.54 17.00 6.06
C ASP A 144 3.49 16.96 7.19
N GLY A 145 2.55 16.02 7.13
CA GLY A 145 1.49 15.86 8.12
C GLY A 145 0.29 16.80 7.94
N ALA A 146 0.24 17.58 6.87
CA ALA A 146 -0.88 18.48 6.62
C ALA A 146 -2.19 17.71 6.35
N LEU A 147 -3.29 18.16 6.91
CA LEU A 147 -4.63 17.64 6.61
C LEU A 147 -5.25 18.43 5.47
N THR A 148 -4.91 18.06 4.25
CA THR A 148 -5.34 18.75 3.03
C THR A 148 -6.70 18.27 2.53
N GLY A 149 -7.30 19.05 1.62
CA GLY A 149 -8.56 18.64 0.98
C GLY A 149 -8.46 17.35 0.17
N ARG A 150 -7.27 16.96 -0.34
CA ARG A 150 -7.11 15.69 -1.03
C ARG A 150 -7.04 14.51 -0.06
N VAL A 151 -6.48 14.70 1.15
CA VAL A 151 -6.52 13.70 2.22
C VAL A 151 -7.97 13.42 2.61
N GLN A 152 -8.78 14.46 2.83
CA GLN A 152 -10.20 14.30 3.14
C GLN A 152 -10.97 13.62 1.99
N ALA A 153 -10.74 14.01 0.75
CA ALA A 153 -11.41 13.39 -0.41
C ALA A 153 -11.11 11.88 -0.54
N VAL A 154 -9.88 11.48 -0.23
CA VAL A 154 -9.50 10.04 -0.20
C VAL A 154 -10.19 9.34 0.96
N ALA A 155 -10.25 9.93 2.16
CA ALA A 155 -10.95 9.35 3.30
C ALA A 155 -12.43 9.12 2.97
N ASP A 156 -13.13 10.15 2.48
CA ASP A 156 -14.54 10.08 2.11
C ASP A 156 -14.81 8.97 1.06
N TYR A 157 -13.91 8.85 0.07
CA TYR A 157 -14.02 7.82 -0.95
C TYR A 157 -13.82 6.41 -0.37
N LEU A 158 -12.81 6.20 0.46
CA LEU A 158 -12.54 4.91 1.08
C LEU A 158 -13.67 4.50 2.03
N ASP A 159 -14.23 5.45 2.78
CA ASP A 159 -15.41 5.22 3.64
C ASP A 159 -16.63 4.82 2.81
N ALA A 160 -16.90 5.52 1.71
CA ALA A 160 -17.98 5.16 0.77
C ALA A 160 -17.78 3.75 0.16
N CYS A 161 -16.55 3.31 -0.01
CA CYS A 161 -16.20 1.94 -0.44
C CYS A 161 -16.26 0.91 0.70
N GLY A 162 -16.51 1.31 1.94
CA GLY A 162 -16.42 0.43 3.11
C GLY A 162 -15.01 -0.10 3.37
N ILE A 163 -13.98 0.65 2.99
CA ILE A 163 -12.57 0.36 3.27
C ILE A 163 -12.18 1.12 4.52
N ALA A 164 -11.86 0.40 5.59
CA ALA A 164 -11.39 1.02 6.82
C ALA A 164 -10.12 1.83 6.55
N ASN A 165 -10.11 3.09 7.00
CA ASN A 165 -9.02 4.00 6.73
C ASN A 165 -8.79 4.97 7.89
N GLU A 166 -7.64 5.64 7.89
CA GLU A 166 -7.25 6.59 8.93
C GLU A 166 -6.33 7.65 8.33
N PRO A 167 -6.83 8.89 8.10
CA PRO A 167 -5.97 10.03 7.80
C PRO A 167 -5.01 10.32 8.96
N CYS A 168 -3.72 10.50 8.67
CA CYS A 168 -2.68 10.66 9.67
C CYS A 168 -1.83 11.91 9.41
N SER A 169 -1.48 12.63 10.48
CA SER A 169 -0.48 13.70 10.44
C SER A 169 0.95 13.18 10.68
N ASP A 170 1.10 11.93 11.08
CA ASP A 170 2.37 11.28 11.42
C ASP A 170 2.66 10.05 10.55
N ILE A 171 2.25 10.10 9.28
CA ILE A 171 2.29 8.93 8.37
C ILE A 171 3.70 8.35 8.20
N LEU A 172 4.74 9.16 8.18
CA LEU A 172 6.12 8.67 8.11
C LEU A 172 6.47 7.81 9.34
N TYR A 173 6.07 8.24 10.53
CA TYR A 173 6.25 7.46 11.74
C TYR A 173 5.48 6.12 11.66
N LYS A 174 4.25 6.12 11.14
CA LYS A 174 3.46 4.91 10.96
C LYS A 174 4.13 3.91 10.01
N GLN A 175 4.71 4.39 8.90
CA GLN A 175 5.45 3.55 7.95
C GLN A 175 6.70 2.92 8.60
N TRP A 176 7.51 3.72 9.29
CA TRP A 176 8.69 3.21 9.99
C TRP A 176 8.33 2.24 11.12
N ASN A 177 7.26 2.50 11.86
CA ASN A 177 6.78 1.60 12.90
C ASN A 177 6.36 0.24 12.33
N LYS A 178 5.62 0.24 11.20
CA LYS A 178 5.27 -1.01 10.51
C LYS A 178 6.52 -1.73 9.99
N LEU A 179 7.48 -1.01 9.41
CA LEU A 179 8.73 -1.60 8.94
C LEU A 179 9.47 -2.27 10.09
N MET A 180 9.61 -1.60 11.24
CA MET A 180 10.25 -2.15 12.44
C MET A 180 9.59 -3.45 12.90
N VAL A 181 8.25 -3.47 12.97
CA VAL A 181 7.52 -4.68 13.39
C VAL A 181 7.69 -5.80 12.37
N ASN A 182 7.57 -5.50 11.07
CA ASN A 182 7.72 -6.50 10.02
C ASN A 182 9.13 -7.07 9.97
N ASP A 183 10.14 -6.22 10.04
CA ASP A 183 11.54 -6.63 9.98
C ASP A 183 11.90 -7.49 11.20
N GLY A 184 11.58 -7.02 12.39
CA GLY A 184 11.86 -7.78 13.61
C GLY A 184 11.11 -9.11 13.67
N LEU A 185 9.79 -9.08 13.53
CA LEU A 185 8.94 -10.25 13.75
C LEU A 185 9.07 -11.28 12.62
N ASN A 186 9.01 -10.84 11.35
CA ASN A 186 9.02 -11.77 10.21
C ASN A 186 10.40 -12.42 10.03
N GLN A 187 11.50 -11.66 10.21
CA GLN A 187 12.85 -12.21 10.11
C GLN A 187 13.14 -13.20 11.24
N ALA A 188 12.77 -12.87 12.48
CA ALA A 188 12.94 -13.79 13.60
C ALA A 188 12.08 -15.06 13.40
N ALA A 189 10.84 -14.93 12.97
CA ALA A 189 9.99 -16.08 12.67
C ALA A 189 10.60 -16.98 11.60
N ALA A 190 11.11 -16.41 10.51
CA ALA A 190 11.76 -17.16 9.43
C ALA A 190 13.08 -17.81 9.87
N ALA A 191 13.92 -17.09 10.62
CA ALA A 191 15.23 -17.59 11.07
C ALA A 191 15.13 -18.77 12.04
N PHE A 192 14.05 -18.82 12.84
CA PHE A 192 13.82 -19.87 13.83
C PHE A 192 12.73 -20.88 13.42
N ASP A 193 12.25 -20.83 12.18
CA ASP A 193 11.16 -21.68 11.67
C ASP A 193 9.91 -21.65 12.56
N LEU A 194 9.49 -20.48 12.96
CA LEU A 194 8.36 -20.24 13.85
C LEU A 194 7.16 -19.64 13.12
N THR A 195 5.97 -19.87 13.65
CA THR A 195 4.78 -19.11 13.23
C THR A 195 4.85 -17.66 13.70
N TYR A 196 4.01 -16.78 13.14
CA TYR A 196 4.02 -15.34 13.40
C TYR A 196 4.06 -14.93 14.89
N GLY A 197 3.40 -15.66 15.79
CA GLY A 197 3.47 -15.42 17.25
C GLY A 197 4.61 -16.16 17.97
N GLY A 198 5.38 -16.97 17.26
CA GLY A 198 6.43 -17.82 17.82
C GLY A 198 7.60 -17.06 18.44
N PRO A 199 8.13 -16.00 17.82
CA PRO A 199 9.26 -15.23 18.36
C PRO A 199 9.02 -14.70 19.77
N CYS A 200 7.77 -14.36 20.11
CA CYS A 200 7.43 -13.89 21.45
C CYS A 200 7.47 -15.00 22.55
N ARG A 201 7.60 -16.28 22.14
CA ARG A 201 7.60 -17.44 23.05
C ARG A 201 8.97 -18.13 23.19
N SER A 202 9.96 -17.70 22.42
CA SER A 202 11.33 -18.22 22.43
C SER A 202 12.29 -17.11 22.81
N ALA A 203 13.07 -17.30 23.87
CA ALA A 203 14.00 -16.27 24.35
C ALA A 203 15.04 -15.86 23.28
N ASP A 204 15.60 -16.82 22.55
CA ASP A 204 16.58 -16.55 21.49
C ASP A 204 15.97 -15.82 20.30
N ALA A 205 14.77 -16.25 19.85
CA ALA A 205 14.05 -15.59 18.77
C ALA A 205 13.59 -14.17 19.18
N GLN A 206 13.18 -13.98 20.43
CA GLN A 206 12.83 -12.67 20.99
C GLN A 206 14.03 -11.73 21.03
N ALA A 207 15.21 -12.21 21.44
CA ALA A 207 16.43 -11.42 21.42
C ALA A 207 16.77 -10.94 20.00
N LYS A 208 16.70 -11.83 19.01
CA LYS A 208 16.95 -11.48 17.59
C LYS A 208 15.88 -10.54 17.03
N MET A 209 14.63 -10.73 17.38
CA MET A 209 13.55 -9.82 17.04
C MET A 209 13.82 -8.40 17.55
N HIS A 210 14.19 -8.27 18.81
CA HIS A 210 14.52 -6.98 19.43
C HIS A 210 15.76 -6.33 18.78
N GLU A 211 16.81 -7.12 18.47
CA GLU A 211 18.01 -6.63 17.77
C GLU A 211 17.64 -6.00 16.41
N ALA A 212 16.89 -6.71 15.58
CA ALA A 212 16.42 -6.21 14.29
C ALA A 212 15.54 -4.96 14.43
N MET A 213 14.61 -4.94 15.41
CA MET A 213 13.79 -3.75 15.68
C MET A 213 14.64 -2.54 16.07
N GLN A 214 15.69 -2.72 16.88
CA GLN A 214 16.60 -1.65 17.28
C GLN A 214 17.42 -1.11 16.10
N GLU A 215 17.76 -1.95 15.13
CA GLU A 215 18.43 -1.49 13.90
C GLU A 215 17.51 -0.58 13.08
N VAL A 216 16.25 -0.97 12.90
CA VAL A 216 15.27 -0.12 12.20
C VAL A 216 15.03 1.20 12.93
N ILE A 217 14.94 1.19 14.28
CA ILE A 217 14.80 2.41 15.08
C ILE A 217 15.99 3.34 14.88
N ARG A 218 17.23 2.80 14.91
CA ARG A 218 18.44 3.62 14.65
C ARG A 218 18.41 4.24 13.26
N LEU A 219 18.03 3.46 12.25
CA LEU A 219 17.92 3.94 10.87
C LEU A 219 16.82 5.01 10.74
N ALA A 220 15.66 4.79 11.34
CA ALA A 220 14.56 5.76 11.34
C ALA A 220 14.99 7.10 11.96
N ASN A 221 15.69 7.06 13.08
CA ASN A 221 16.18 8.28 13.75
C ASN A 221 17.16 9.05 12.86
N LEU A 222 18.02 8.37 12.10
CA LEU A 222 18.91 9.02 11.14
C LEU A 222 18.13 9.65 9.99
N CYS A 223 17.16 8.93 9.41
CA CYS A 223 16.39 9.41 8.26
C CYS A 223 15.41 10.53 8.64
N LEU A 224 14.70 10.42 9.77
CA LEU A 224 13.68 11.39 10.18
C LEU A 224 14.30 12.68 10.76
N LEU A 225 15.46 12.61 11.40
CA LEU A 225 16.17 13.80 11.90
C LEU A 225 16.67 14.72 10.77
N TYR A 226 16.91 14.19 9.58
CA TYR A 226 17.26 14.99 8.39
C TYR A 226 16.05 15.58 7.67
N THR A 227 14.82 15.14 7.97
CA THR A 227 13.60 15.58 7.31
C THR A 227 12.72 16.49 8.15
N SER A 228 12.96 16.58 9.47
CA SER A 228 12.25 17.48 10.37
C SER A 228 13.08 18.74 10.59
N PRO A 229 12.49 19.97 10.52
CA PRO A 229 13.17 21.17 10.99
C PRO A 229 13.58 20.94 12.46
N SER A 230 14.84 21.20 12.78
CA SER A 230 15.35 21.08 14.14
C SER A 230 14.53 21.97 15.08
N PRO A 231 14.14 21.48 16.28
CA PRO A 231 13.52 22.33 17.29
C PRO A 231 14.40 23.52 17.76
N ARG A 232 15.64 23.59 17.22
CA ARG A 232 16.58 24.68 17.51
C ARG A 232 16.50 25.85 16.52
N ASP A 233 15.68 25.72 15.46
CA ASP A 233 15.52 26.74 14.41
C ASP A 233 14.22 27.56 14.60
N SER A 234 13.61 27.49 15.78
CA SER A 234 12.44 28.29 16.19
C SER A 234 12.77 29.23 17.34
#